data_6e7d4e65b1fd64ef562e3e28d0be5ba9
#
_entry.id   6e7d4e65b1fd64ef562e3e28d0be5ba9
#
_cell.length_a   1.000
_cell.length_b   1.000
_cell.length_c   1.000
_cell.angle_alpha   90.00
_cell.angle_beta   90.00
_cell.angle_gamma   90.00
#
_symmetry.space_group_name_H-M   'P 1'
#
loop_
_entity.id
_entity.type
_entity.pdbx_description
1 polymer ?
#
loop_
_entity_poly.entity_id
_entity_poly.type
_entity_poly.pdbx_seq_one_letter_code
_entity_poly.pdbx_strand_id
1 'polypeptide(L)'
;QLAQLAEDIRALVVDAVNASPSGGHLGSNLGVVELTLALHRSFHSPHDVILWDTGHQAYVHKLLTGRREGFSTLRQAGGMSGYPSRAESEHDWIENSHASTVLSYAQGMATALELSGGPKRHVVAVVGDGAMTGGMAFEGLNNLGHSGRRVITILNDNGRSYAPTAS
;
A
#
# COMPACT_ATOMS: atom_id res chain seq x y z
N GLN A 1 13.73 18.85 7.24
CA GLN A 1 13.13 18.76 5.90
C GLN A 1 12.13 17.60 5.81
N LEU A 2 12.51 16.33 6.15
CA LEU A 2 11.60 15.18 6.05
C LEU A 2 10.42 15.27 7.03
N ALA A 3 10.65 15.73 8.25
CA ALA A 3 9.56 15.92 9.21
C ALA A 3 8.53 16.94 8.71
N GLN A 4 9.00 18.07 8.14
CA GLN A 4 8.09 19.05 7.56
C GLN A 4 7.31 18.49 6.38
N LEU A 5 7.97 17.72 5.49
CA LEU A 5 7.30 17.06 4.38
C LEU A 5 6.22 16.07 4.87
N ALA A 6 6.49 15.34 5.93
CA ALA A 6 5.51 14.44 6.52
C ALA A 6 4.27 15.20 7.04
N GLU A 7 4.47 16.34 7.71
CA GLU A 7 3.37 17.20 8.17
C GLU A 7 2.57 17.78 7.00
N ASP A 8 3.25 18.25 5.96
CA ASP A 8 2.60 18.79 4.76
C ASP A 8 1.75 17.71 4.06
N ILE A 9 2.24 16.48 3.99
CA ILE A 9 1.50 15.32 3.45
C ILE A 9 0.29 15.00 4.33
N ARG A 10 0.42 15.01 5.65
CA ARG A 10 -0.71 14.81 6.57
C ARG A 10 -1.81 15.83 6.34
N ALA A 11 -1.45 17.09 6.26
CA ALA A 11 -2.39 18.17 5.99
C ALA A 11 -3.15 17.94 4.67
N LEU A 12 -2.43 17.61 3.59
CA LEU A 12 -3.03 17.32 2.29
C LEU A 12 -4.00 16.12 2.34
N VAL A 13 -3.65 15.06 3.05
CA VAL A 13 -4.52 13.89 3.19
C VAL A 13 -5.78 14.23 3.99
N VAL A 14 -5.64 14.99 5.07
CA VAL A 14 -6.78 15.46 5.89
C VAL A 14 -7.73 16.32 5.06
N ASP A 15 -7.19 17.30 4.33
CA ASP A 15 -7.97 18.21 3.50
C ASP A 15 -8.71 17.45 2.38
N ALA A 16 -8.03 16.53 1.71
CA ALA A 16 -8.61 15.73 0.63
C ALA A 16 -9.74 14.82 1.12
N VAL A 17 -9.56 14.16 2.26
CA VAL A 17 -10.60 13.29 2.85
C VAL A 17 -11.79 14.10 3.32
N ASN A 18 -11.56 15.26 3.94
CA ASN A 18 -12.63 16.15 4.39
C ASN A 18 -13.41 16.77 3.22
N ALA A 19 -12.74 17.06 2.10
CA ALA A 19 -13.38 17.60 0.91
C ALA A 19 -14.13 16.54 0.08
N SER A 20 -13.81 15.25 0.26
CA SER A 20 -14.44 14.17 -0.49
C SER A 20 -15.86 13.89 0.03
N PRO A 21 -16.91 13.97 -0.82
CA PRO A 21 -18.27 13.64 -0.41
C PRO A 21 -18.43 12.20 0.11
N SER A 22 -17.57 11.30 -0.37
CA SER A 22 -17.55 9.88 0.03
C SER A 22 -16.63 9.61 1.22
N GLY A 23 -16.01 10.67 1.78
CA GLY A 23 -14.99 10.52 2.81
C GLY A 23 -13.75 9.75 2.34
N GLY A 24 -13.05 9.14 3.27
CA GLY A 24 -11.85 8.34 2.98
C GLY A 24 -11.30 7.65 4.22
N HIS A 25 -10.19 6.91 4.04
CA HIS A 25 -9.53 6.16 5.11
C HIS A 25 -8.45 7.00 5.79
N LEU A 26 -8.88 7.97 6.62
CA LEU A 26 -7.96 8.95 7.20
C LEU A 26 -6.89 8.30 8.09
N GLY A 27 -7.31 7.56 9.13
CA GLY A 27 -6.39 6.97 10.11
C GLY A 27 -5.34 6.06 9.49
N SER A 28 -5.76 5.20 8.54
CA SER A 28 -4.85 4.27 7.86
C SER A 28 -3.79 4.99 7.02
N ASN A 29 -4.12 6.14 6.45
CA ASN A 29 -3.16 6.92 5.65
C ASN A 29 -2.24 7.78 6.51
N LEU A 30 -2.74 8.37 7.59
CA LEU A 30 -1.91 9.15 8.52
C LEU A 30 -0.87 8.27 9.23
N GLY A 31 -1.20 7.01 9.49
CA GLY A 31 -0.30 6.03 10.13
C GLY A 31 0.84 5.50 9.26
N VAL A 32 0.82 5.77 7.95
CA VAL A 32 1.84 5.27 7.00
C VAL A 32 2.63 6.36 6.29
N VAL A 33 2.54 7.61 6.73
CA VAL A 33 3.21 8.72 6.04
C VAL A 33 4.73 8.51 6.03
N GLU A 34 5.35 8.34 7.19
CA GLU A 34 6.80 8.13 7.30
C GLU A 34 7.24 6.83 6.65
N LEU A 35 6.46 5.76 6.82
CA LEU A 35 6.73 4.47 6.18
C LEU A 35 6.75 4.63 4.66
N THR A 36 5.75 5.29 4.09
CA THR A 36 5.66 5.48 2.62
C THR A 36 6.79 6.35 2.10
N LEU A 37 7.14 7.43 2.81
CA LEU A 37 8.30 8.25 2.50
C LEU A 37 9.61 7.43 2.52
N ALA A 38 9.80 6.60 3.54
CA ALA A 38 10.97 5.73 3.66
C ALA A 38 11.04 4.73 2.51
N LEU A 39 9.91 4.11 2.14
CA LEU A 39 9.83 3.16 1.03
C LEU A 39 10.22 3.81 -0.30
N HIS A 40 9.65 4.98 -0.63
CA HIS A 40 9.97 5.69 -1.87
C HIS A 40 11.38 6.28 -1.91
N ARG A 41 12.06 6.36 -0.78
CA ARG A 41 13.49 6.71 -0.70
C ARG A 41 14.43 5.51 -0.83
N SER A 42 13.94 4.33 -0.51
CA SER A 42 14.75 3.09 -0.48
C SER A 42 14.55 2.22 -1.71
N PHE A 43 13.40 2.32 -2.36
CA PHE A 43 13.02 1.51 -3.51
C PHE A 43 12.64 2.39 -4.71
N HIS A 44 12.92 1.93 -5.90
CA HIS A 44 12.69 2.65 -7.16
C HIS A 44 11.38 2.20 -7.82
N SER A 45 10.23 2.67 -7.30
CA SER A 45 8.94 2.44 -7.96
C SER A 45 8.87 3.24 -9.29
N PRO A 46 8.35 2.69 -10.39
CA PRO A 46 7.68 1.40 -10.54
C PRO A 46 8.61 0.21 -10.84
N HIS A 47 9.95 0.42 -10.92
CA HIS A 47 10.87 -0.70 -11.15
C HIS A 47 10.76 -1.73 -10.02
N ASP A 48 10.85 -1.30 -8.77
CA ASP A 48 10.56 -2.13 -7.60
C ASP A 48 9.05 -2.15 -7.34
N VAL A 49 8.55 -3.32 -6.97
CA VAL A 49 7.12 -3.56 -6.74
C VAL A 49 6.77 -3.21 -5.31
N ILE A 50 5.91 -2.23 -5.09
CA ILE A 50 5.36 -1.91 -3.76
C ILE A 50 3.87 -2.23 -3.76
N LEU A 51 3.47 -3.13 -2.86
CA LEU A 51 2.10 -3.63 -2.73
C LEU A 51 1.52 -3.23 -1.38
N TRP A 52 0.25 -2.86 -1.37
CA TRP A 52 -0.47 -2.41 -0.19
C TRP A 52 -1.63 -3.35 0.11
N ASP A 53 -1.64 -3.98 1.29
CA ASP A 53 -2.78 -4.80 1.68
C ASP A 53 -4.05 -3.98 1.78
N THR A 54 -5.16 -4.51 1.31
CA THR A 54 -6.43 -3.79 1.14
C THR A 54 -6.32 -2.59 0.20
N GLY A 55 -5.19 -1.88 0.18
CA GLY A 55 -4.93 -0.71 -0.66
C GLY A 55 -5.52 0.61 -0.14
N HIS A 56 -6.27 0.59 0.95
CA HIS A 56 -6.91 1.78 1.55
C HIS A 56 -5.91 2.77 2.17
N GLN A 57 -4.68 2.34 2.41
CA GLN A 57 -3.56 3.12 2.97
C GLN A 57 -2.61 3.66 1.90
N ALA A 58 -3.04 3.76 0.64
CA ALA A 58 -2.17 4.12 -0.49
C ALA A 58 -2.22 5.61 -0.89
N TYR A 59 -2.87 6.49 -0.12
CA TYR A 59 -2.99 7.91 -0.51
C TYR A 59 -1.63 8.60 -0.56
N VAL A 60 -0.77 8.35 0.41
CA VAL A 60 0.60 8.89 0.42
C VAL A 60 1.40 8.39 -0.78
N HIS A 61 1.28 7.10 -1.11
CA HIS A 61 1.86 6.53 -2.32
C HIS A 61 1.37 7.25 -3.58
N LYS A 62 0.07 7.52 -3.70
CA LYS A 62 -0.50 8.28 -4.81
C LYS A 62 0.05 9.71 -4.89
N LEU A 63 0.19 10.39 -3.75
CA LEU A 63 0.78 11.75 -3.70
C LEU A 63 2.23 11.72 -4.19
N LEU A 64 3.04 10.78 -3.73
CA LEU A 64 4.47 10.67 -4.07
C LEU A 64 4.71 10.21 -5.52
N THR A 65 3.70 9.64 -6.16
CA THR A 65 3.74 9.18 -7.56
C THR A 65 3.00 10.11 -8.52
N GLY A 66 2.90 11.40 -8.16
CA GLY A 66 2.50 12.47 -9.08
C GLY A 66 0.99 12.69 -9.22
N ARG A 67 0.15 12.05 -8.38
CA ARG A 67 -1.32 12.11 -8.51
C ARG A 67 -1.99 13.15 -7.61
N ARG A 68 -1.27 14.18 -7.18
CA ARG A 68 -1.78 15.20 -6.26
C ARG A 68 -3.10 15.84 -6.72
N GLU A 69 -3.19 16.20 -8.00
CA GLU A 69 -4.38 16.86 -8.55
C GLU A 69 -5.64 15.99 -8.50
N GLY A 70 -5.49 14.67 -8.62
CA GLY A 70 -6.59 13.71 -8.54
C GLY A 70 -7.30 13.67 -7.20
N PHE A 71 -6.68 14.19 -6.13
CA PHE A 71 -7.28 14.21 -4.80
C PHE A 71 -8.53 15.10 -4.71
N SER A 72 -8.71 16.06 -5.62
CA SER A 72 -9.94 16.84 -5.75
C SER A 72 -11.17 16.01 -6.12
N THR A 73 -10.95 14.83 -6.70
CA THR A 73 -11.99 13.88 -7.13
C THR A 73 -11.87 12.53 -6.43
N LEU A 74 -11.21 12.48 -5.28
CA LEU A 74 -10.98 11.26 -4.53
C LEU A 74 -12.29 10.50 -4.25
N ARG A 75 -12.34 9.22 -4.65
CA ARG A 75 -13.47 8.30 -4.46
C ARG A 75 -14.78 8.74 -5.12
N GLN A 76 -14.72 9.63 -6.10
CA GLN A 76 -15.88 10.03 -6.90
C GLN A 76 -15.96 9.21 -8.19
N ALA A 77 -17.15 9.10 -8.75
CA ALA A 77 -17.35 8.42 -10.03
C ALA A 77 -16.56 9.13 -11.15
N GLY A 78 -15.74 8.39 -11.87
CA GLY A 78 -14.85 8.94 -12.89
C GLY A 78 -13.64 9.72 -12.35
N GLY A 79 -13.50 9.80 -11.03
CA GLY A 79 -12.36 10.43 -10.35
C GLY A 79 -11.31 9.44 -9.89
N MET A 80 -10.43 9.90 -9.00
CA MET A 80 -9.35 9.08 -8.46
C MET A 80 -9.88 8.01 -7.50
N SER A 81 -9.44 6.76 -7.70
CA SER A 81 -9.77 5.64 -6.82
C SER A 81 -9.22 5.83 -5.40
N GLY A 82 -9.96 5.39 -4.40
CA GLY A 82 -9.47 5.29 -3.02
C GLY A 82 -8.51 4.12 -2.78
N TYR A 83 -8.22 3.33 -3.80
CA TYR A 83 -7.32 2.16 -3.80
C TYR A 83 -6.32 2.27 -4.94
N PRO A 84 -5.22 1.50 -4.94
CA PRO A 84 -4.36 1.42 -6.11
C PRO A 84 -5.14 1.05 -7.36
N SER A 85 -4.79 1.67 -8.48
CA SER A 85 -5.45 1.44 -9.78
C SER A 85 -4.42 1.49 -10.90
N ARG A 86 -4.29 0.40 -11.62
CA ARG A 86 -3.37 0.27 -12.76
C ARG A 86 -3.75 1.20 -13.92
N ALA A 87 -5.02 1.59 -14.00
CA ALA A 87 -5.49 2.56 -14.98
C ALA A 87 -5.02 3.99 -14.64
N GLU A 88 -4.67 4.28 -13.38
CA GLU A 88 -4.20 5.59 -12.94
C GLU A 88 -2.68 5.74 -13.04
N SER A 89 -1.93 4.68 -12.79
CA SER A 89 -0.48 4.78 -12.67
C SER A 89 0.24 3.44 -12.85
N GLU A 90 1.40 3.47 -13.51
CA GLU A 90 2.33 2.33 -13.58
C GLU A 90 2.95 1.95 -12.23
N HIS A 91 2.84 2.81 -11.22
CA HIS A 91 3.28 2.53 -9.86
C HIS A 91 2.33 1.59 -9.11
N ASP A 92 1.11 1.38 -9.61
CA ASP A 92 0.09 0.54 -9.00
C ASP A 92 0.09 -0.84 -9.67
N TRP A 93 0.58 -1.85 -8.98
CA TRP A 93 0.80 -3.20 -9.52
C TRP A 93 -0.42 -4.11 -9.42
N ILE A 94 -1.28 -3.87 -8.45
CA ILE A 94 -2.50 -4.67 -8.21
C ILE A 94 -3.71 -3.76 -7.99
N GLU A 95 -4.88 -4.28 -8.32
CA GLU A 95 -6.17 -3.66 -8.05
C GLU A 95 -6.94 -4.57 -7.11
N ASN A 96 -7.00 -4.20 -5.84
CA ASN A 96 -7.63 -5.03 -4.83
C ASN A 96 -8.05 -4.17 -3.63
N SER A 97 -9.18 -4.53 -3.03
CA SER A 97 -9.70 -3.93 -1.80
C SER A 97 -9.96 -4.96 -0.69
N HIS A 98 -9.51 -6.21 -0.89
CA HIS A 98 -9.65 -7.27 0.10
C HIS A 98 -8.45 -7.30 1.04
N ALA A 99 -8.72 -7.34 2.35
CA ALA A 99 -7.70 -7.55 3.36
C ALA A 99 -7.09 -8.95 3.29
N SER A 100 -5.90 -9.10 3.85
CA SER A 100 -5.17 -10.38 3.99
C SER A 100 -4.64 -10.99 2.68
N THR A 101 -4.62 -10.25 1.58
CA THR A 101 -4.32 -10.79 0.24
C THR A 101 -2.95 -10.42 -0.29
N VAL A 102 -2.32 -9.36 0.24
CA VAL A 102 -1.09 -8.79 -0.33
C VAL A 102 0.06 -9.79 -0.38
N LEU A 103 0.18 -10.68 0.61
CA LEU A 103 1.27 -11.65 0.70
C LEU A 103 1.18 -12.69 -0.43
N SER A 104 -0.03 -13.11 -0.78
CA SER A 104 -0.27 -14.01 -1.92
C SER A 104 0.05 -13.33 -3.26
N TYR A 105 -0.33 -12.06 -3.43
CA TYR A 105 0.08 -11.27 -4.59
C TYR A 105 1.61 -11.12 -4.66
N ALA A 106 2.25 -10.79 -3.53
CA ALA A 106 3.70 -10.63 -3.46
C ALA A 106 4.45 -11.92 -3.84
N GLN A 107 3.96 -13.07 -3.37
CA GLN A 107 4.51 -14.36 -3.75
C GLN A 107 4.38 -14.62 -5.26
N GLY A 108 3.20 -14.36 -5.82
CA GLY A 108 2.96 -14.50 -7.25
C GLY A 108 3.88 -13.61 -8.08
N MET A 109 4.01 -12.33 -7.70
CA MET A 109 4.91 -11.37 -8.34
C MET A 109 6.38 -11.81 -8.26
N ALA A 110 6.86 -12.18 -7.07
CA ALA A 110 8.23 -12.65 -6.87
C ALA A 110 8.52 -13.91 -7.70
N THR A 111 7.56 -14.83 -7.78
CA THR A 111 7.67 -16.04 -8.61
C THR A 111 7.74 -15.69 -10.09
N ALA A 112 6.86 -14.81 -10.58
CA ALA A 112 6.85 -14.38 -11.97
C ALA A 112 8.17 -13.69 -12.37
N LEU A 113 8.68 -12.80 -11.52
CA LEU A 113 9.95 -12.09 -11.73
C LEU A 113 11.14 -13.06 -11.80
N GLU A 114 11.16 -14.09 -10.95
CA GLU A 114 12.22 -15.10 -10.98
C GLU A 114 12.14 -15.97 -12.24
N LEU A 115 10.94 -16.43 -12.59
CA LEU A 115 10.75 -17.28 -13.76
C LEU A 115 10.97 -16.55 -15.09
N SER A 116 10.73 -15.25 -15.13
CA SER A 116 10.96 -14.43 -16.34
C SER A 116 12.43 -14.22 -16.67
N GLY A 117 13.34 -14.46 -15.72
CA GLY A 117 14.78 -14.20 -15.89
C GLY A 117 15.13 -12.73 -16.15
N GLY A 118 14.19 -11.81 -15.90
CA GLY A 118 14.35 -10.38 -16.09
C GLY A 118 15.25 -9.71 -15.04
N PRO A 119 15.35 -8.37 -15.07
CA PRO A 119 16.17 -7.64 -14.11
C PRO A 119 15.70 -7.89 -12.68
N LYS A 120 16.66 -7.94 -11.75
CA LYS A 120 16.34 -8.11 -10.32
C LYS A 120 15.55 -6.92 -9.83
N ARG A 121 14.41 -7.18 -9.21
CA ARG A 121 13.52 -6.20 -8.60
C ARG A 121 13.21 -6.61 -7.16
N HIS A 122 12.96 -5.63 -6.31
CA HIS A 122 12.42 -5.90 -5.00
C HIS A 122 10.89 -6.01 -5.07
N VAL A 123 10.34 -6.92 -4.30
CA VAL A 123 8.89 -6.99 -4.05
C VAL A 123 8.68 -6.69 -2.57
N VAL A 124 7.99 -5.60 -2.31
CA VAL A 124 7.69 -5.11 -0.97
C VAL A 124 6.19 -5.20 -0.74
N ALA A 125 5.78 -5.85 0.32
CA ALA A 125 4.39 -6.01 0.71
C ALA A 125 4.15 -5.33 2.07
N VAL A 126 3.30 -4.32 2.09
CA VAL A 126 2.89 -3.63 3.32
C VAL A 126 1.55 -4.22 3.77
N VAL A 127 1.53 -4.80 4.96
CA VAL A 127 0.36 -5.43 5.57
C VAL A 127 0.06 -4.79 6.92
N GLY A 128 -1.19 -4.42 7.17
CA GLY A 128 -1.63 -3.92 8.47
C GLY A 128 -1.94 -5.07 9.44
N ASP A 129 -1.85 -4.80 10.74
CA ASP A 129 -2.19 -5.75 11.81
C ASP A 129 -3.62 -6.29 11.67
N GLY A 130 -4.58 -5.43 11.33
CA GLY A 130 -5.96 -5.86 11.06
C GLY A 130 -6.07 -6.86 9.90
N ALA A 131 -5.25 -6.70 8.85
CA ALA A 131 -5.21 -7.64 7.73
C ALA A 131 -4.58 -8.99 8.10
N MET A 132 -3.73 -9.02 9.12
CA MET A 132 -3.15 -10.27 9.64
C MET A 132 -4.15 -11.15 10.39
N THR A 133 -5.33 -10.64 10.72
CA THR A 133 -6.37 -11.46 11.36
C THR A 133 -7.06 -12.43 10.40
N GLY A 134 -6.89 -12.28 9.09
CA GLY A 134 -7.43 -13.16 8.08
C GLY A 134 -6.52 -14.37 7.79
N GLY A 135 -7.11 -15.57 7.68
CA GLY A 135 -6.36 -16.81 7.45
C GLY A 135 -5.48 -16.80 6.18
N MET A 136 -5.90 -16.07 5.14
CA MET A 136 -5.13 -15.96 3.89
C MET A 136 -3.77 -15.27 4.10
N ALA A 137 -3.64 -14.35 5.05
CA ALA A 137 -2.36 -13.72 5.37
C ALA A 137 -1.35 -14.75 5.91
N PHE A 138 -1.80 -15.63 6.82
CA PHE A 138 -0.96 -16.71 7.35
C PHE A 138 -0.61 -17.75 6.29
N GLU A 139 -1.56 -18.09 5.44
CA GLU A 139 -1.30 -18.98 4.31
C GLU A 139 -0.28 -18.38 3.34
N GLY A 140 -0.40 -17.08 3.04
CA GLY A 140 0.57 -16.35 2.25
C GLY A 140 1.97 -16.35 2.88
N LEU A 141 2.08 -16.12 4.19
CA LEU A 141 3.36 -16.20 4.92
C LEU A 141 3.96 -17.60 4.88
N ASN A 142 3.13 -18.64 5.11
CA ASN A 142 3.57 -20.02 5.06
C ASN A 142 4.13 -20.38 3.68
N ASN A 143 3.43 -19.98 2.61
CA ASN A 143 3.88 -20.22 1.24
C ASN A 143 5.16 -19.44 0.91
N LEU A 144 5.28 -18.18 1.34
CA LEU A 144 6.49 -17.36 1.17
C LEU A 144 7.69 -18.02 1.88
N GLY A 145 7.50 -18.45 3.14
CA GLY A 145 8.54 -19.12 3.92
C GLY A 145 8.99 -20.44 3.28
N HIS A 146 8.04 -21.26 2.80
CA HIS A 146 8.34 -22.50 2.14
C HIS A 146 9.05 -22.31 0.79
N SER A 147 8.59 -21.37 -0.02
CA SER A 147 9.13 -21.13 -1.36
C SER A 147 10.49 -20.43 -1.38
N GLY A 148 10.87 -19.78 -0.28
CA GLY A 148 12.10 -18.99 -0.18
C GLY A 148 12.15 -17.78 -1.13
N ARG A 149 11.01 -17.35 -1.65
CA ARG A 149 10.92 -16.19 -2.57
C ARG A 149 11.34 -14.90 -1.87
N ARG A 150 12.03 -14.04 -2.61
CA ARG A 150 12.53 -12.77 -2.08
C ARG A 150 11.42 -11.73 -2.04
N VAL A 151 10.72 -11.68 -0.92
CA VAL A 151 9.71 -10.66 -0.61
C VAL A 151 10.09 -9.96 0.69
N ILE A 152 9.99 -8.65 0.72
CA ILE A 152 10.13 -7.85 1.93
C ILE A 152 8.72 -7.61 2.46
N THR A 153 8.39 -8.25 3.57
CA THR A 153 7.11 -8.06 4.25
C THR A 153 7.25 -7.05 5.36
N ILE A 154 6.44 -6.02 5.34
CA ILE A 154 6.40 -4.95 6.35
C ILE A 154 5.06 -5.03 7.07
N LEU A 155 5.09 -5.41 8.33
CA LEU A 155 3.93 -5.32 9.22
C LEU A 155 3.82 -3.90 9.77
N ASN A 156 2.74 -3.21 9.41
CA ASN A 156 2.36 -1.93 9.99
C ASN A 156 1.36 -2.17 11.11
N ASP A 157 1.88 -2.29 12.32
CA ASP A 157 1.08 -2.57 13.52
C ASP A 157 0.86 -1.28 14.33
N ASN A 158 -0.39 -0.83 14.39
CA ASN A 158 -0.81 0.27 15.24
C ASN A 158 -1.79 -0.19 16.35
N GLY A 159 -1.96 -1.51 16.53
CA GLY A 159 -2.78 -2.14 17.53
C GLY A 159 -4.28 -1.94 17.35
N ARG A 160 -4.70 -1.40 16.22
CA ARG A 160 -6.12 -1.11 15.93
C ARG A 160 -6.49 -1.26 14.48
N SER A 161 -7.66 -1.87 14.29
CA SER A 161 -8.44 -1.77 13.06
C SER A 161 -9.71 -0.94 13.37
N TYR A 162 -10.92 -1.51 13.37
CA TYR A 162 -12.12 -0.85 13.94
C TYR A 162 -12.19 -1.00 15.46
N ALA A 163 -11.55 -2.01 15.98
CA ALA A 163 -11.41 -2.33 17.40
C ALA A 163 -9.93 -2.65 17.68
N PRO A 164 -9.53 -2.83 18.96
CA PRO A 164 -8.23 -3.39 19.26
C PRO A 164 -8.01 -4.70 18.50
N THR A 165 -6.83 -4.86 17.89
CA THR A 165 -6.50 -6.08 17.18
C THR A 165 -6.38 -7.23 18.17
N ALA A 166 -7.03 -8.36 17.89
CA ALA A 166 -6.91 -9.55 18.70
C ALA A 166 -5.49 -10.13 18.54
N SER A 167 -4.79 -10.28 19.65
CA SER A 167 -3.44 -10.88 19.72
C SER A 167 -3.53 -12.38 20.01
#